data_6d4a1026b6d3aa988d5c2afa1113aba9
#
_entry.id   6d4a1026b6d3aa988d5c2afa1113aba9
#
_cell.length_a   1.000
_cell.length_b   1.000
_cell.length_c   1.000
_cell.angle_alpha   90.00
_cell.angle_beta   90.00
_cell.angle_gamma   90.00
#
_symmetry.space_group_name_H-M   'P 1'
#
loop_
_entity.id
_entity.type
_entity.pdbx_description
1 polymer ?
#
loop_
_entity_poly.entity_id
_entity_poly.type
_entity_poly.pdbx_seq_one_letter_code
_entity_poly.pdbx_strand_id
1 'polypeptide(L)'
;MEHRAVIESTTVEAVQQLLSQHAFLQALATEVGVDTGQIEISDDTDAVQASMPWAFRTDRAGIPSLAQKFLPQEVQLDWWQQWKHSDPDGDIRVELHGRPAATCTGRASLSQNGDDVEYVVVTETKTSGVPWPLGGKVESMINKDLVGWILSVQARVANREG
;
A
#
# COMPACT_ATOMS: atom_id res chain seq x y z
N MET A 1 10.44 -3.87 -7.46
CA MET A 1 10.90 -2.49 -7.17
C MET A 1 10.99 -2.30 -5.67
N GLU A 2 12.01 -1.62 -5.21
CA GLU A 2 12.21 -1.38 -3.78
C GLU A 2 11.78 0.04 -3.40
N HIS A 3 11.02 0.13 -2.31
CA HIS A 3 10.57 1.38 -1.72
C HIS A 3 11.10 1.46 -0.30
N ARG A 4 11.67 2.61 0.07
CA ARG A 4 12.22 2.84 1.40
C ARG A 4 11.62 4.08 2.01
N ALA A 5 11.33 4.01 3.30
CA ALA A 5 10.90 5.15 4.09
C ALA A 5 11.42 5.03 5.51
N VAL A 6 11.51 6.16 6.20
CA VAL A 6 11.90 6.21 7.61
C VAL A 6 10.71 6.69 8.43
N ILE A 7 10.40 5.94 9.48
CA ILE A 7 9.39 6.32 10.47
C ILE A 7 10.13 6.71 11.73
N GLU A 8 10.03 7.98 12.10
CA GLU A 8 10.88 8.58 13.10
C GLU A 8 10.37 8.36 14.53
N SER A 9 11.28 8.30 15.48
CA SER A 9 11.02 8.30 16.92
C SER A 9 10.04 7.21 17.34
N THR A 10 10.31 5.95 16.93
CA THR A 10 9.43 4.83 17.19
C THR A 10 10.21 3.50 17.22
N THR A 11 9.50 2.42 17.47
CA THR A 11 10.04 1.05 17.49
C THR A 11 9.37 0.19 16.43
N VAL A 12 10.01 -0.92 16.07
CA VAL A 12 9.45 -1.88 15.11
C VAL A 12 8.07 -2.37 15.56
N GLU A 13 7.92 -2.71 16.83
CA GLU A 13 6.65 -3.20 17.37
C GLU A 13 5.55 -2.14 17.30
N ALA A 14 5.89 -0.89 17.63
CA ALA A 14 4.94 0.21 17.57
C ALA A 14 4.46 0.48 16.13
N VAL A 15 5.38 0.46 15.15
CA VAL A 15 5.04 0.64 13.74
C VAL A 15 4.16 -0.50 13.26
N GLN A 16 4.52 -1.74 13.57
CA GLN A 16 3.75 -2.91 13.15
C GLN A 16 2.32 -2.85 13.66
N GLN A 17 2.14 -2.46 14.93
CA GLN A 17 0.81 -2.28 15.51
C GLN A 17 0.06 -1.14 14.85
N LEU A 18 0.72 0.00 14.62
CA LEU A 18 0.11 1.17 13.99
C LEU A 18 -0.43 0.86 12.59
N LEU A 19 0.37 0.21 11.76
CA LEU A 19 0.01 -0.09 10.37
C LEU A 19 -1.23 -0.99 10.23
N SER A 20 -1.62 -1.68 11.30
CA SER A 20 -2.76 -2.60 11.31
C SER A 20 -3.97 -2.04 12.08
N GLN A 21 -3.91 -0.81 12.57
CA GLN A 21 -5.02 -0.20 13.29
C GLN A 21 -6.07 0.35 12.34
N HIS A 22 -7.33 0.17 12.67
CA HIS A 22 -8.46 0.70 11.90
C HIS A 22 -8.33 2.21 11.69
N ALA A 23 -8.01 2.96 12.73
CA ALA A 23 -7.87 4.42 12.65
C ALA A 23 -6.75 4.83 11.69
N PHE A 24 -5.64 4.11 11.69
CA PHE A 24 -4.54 4.37 10.77
C PHE A 24 -4.95 4.10 9.31
N LEU A 25 -5.60 2.96 9.07
CA LEU A 25 -6.05 2.60 7.72
C LEU A 25 -7.09 3.59 7.18
N GLN A 26 -7.97 4.08 8.05
CA GLN A 26 -8.92 5.13 7.70
C GLN A 26 -8.21 6.45 7.38
N ALA A 27 -7.21 6.82 8.17
CA ALA A 27 -6.41 8.02 7.94
C ALA A 27 -5.62 7.93 6.63
N LEU A 28 -5.09 6.75 6.32
CA LEU A 28 -4.40 6.50 5.05
C LEU A 28 -5.34 6.73 3.86
N ALA A 29 -6.52 6.14 3.89
CA ALA A 29 -7.51 6.31 2.83
C ALA A 29 -7.91 7.78 2.65
N THR A 30 -8.10 8.50 3.74
CA THR A 30 -8.42 9.93 3.72
C THR A 30 -7.29 10.74 3.08
N GLU A 31 -6.05 10.47 3.46
CA GLU A 31 -4.89 11.19 2.92
C GLU A 31 -4.66 10.90 1.44
N VAL A 32 -4.91 9.67 1.00
CA VAL A 32 -4.85 9.28 -0.41
C VAL A 32 -6.01 9.92 -1.21
N GLY A 33 -7.12 10.24 -0.54
CA GLY A 33 -8.28 10.85 -1.18
C GLY A 33 -9.20 9.83 -1.84
N VAL A 34 -9.33 8.65 -1.24
CA VAL A 34 -10.17 7.58 -1.75
C VAL A 34 -11.31 7.27 -0.78
N ASP A 35 -12.40 6.76 -1.31
CA ASP A 35 -13.46 6.18 -0.49
C ASP A 35 -13.07 4.74 -0.17
N THR A 36 -13.14 4.38 1.11
CA THR A 36 -12.95 3.01 1.53
C THR A 36 -14.28 2.39 1.89
N GLY A 37 -14.46 1.12 1.50
CA GLY A 37 -15.54 0.31 2.01
C GLY A 37 -15.22 -0.18 3.42
N GLN A 38 -15.79 -1.31 3.81
CA GLN A 38 -15.57 -1.86 5.13
C GLN A 38 -14.11 -2.30 5.30
N ILE A 39 -13.44 -1.75 6.31
CA ILE A 39 -12.11 -2.19 6.71
C ILE A 39 -12.28 -3.43 7.59
N GLU A 40 -11.67 -4.54 7.17
CA GLU A 40 -11.71 -5.80 7.90
C GLU A 40 -10.35 -6.08 8.52
N ILE A 41 -10.34 -6.30 9.83
CA ILE A 41 -9.12 -6.63 10.58
C ILE A 41 -9.36 -7.96 11.30
N SER A 42 -8.47 -8.91 11.06
CA SER A 42 -8.47 -10.22 11.72
C SER A 42 -7.17 -10.37 12.48
N ASP A 43 -7.23 -10.44 13.80
CA ASP A 43 -6.08 -10.59 14.68
C ASP A 43 -6.19 -11.93 15.40
N ASP A 44 -5.28 -12.84 15.08
CA ASP A 44 -5.17 -14.13 15.75
C ASP A 44 -3.84 -14.27 16.48
N THR A 45 -3.52 -15.46 16.99
CA THR A 45 -2.29 -15.68 17.74
C THR A 45 -1.03 -15.57 16.90
N ASP A 46 -1.11 -15.80 15.59
CA ASP A 46 0.04 -15.84 14.70
C ASP A 46 0.27 -14.54 13.95
N ALA A 47 -0.81 -13.90 13.49
CA ALA A 47 -0.71 -12.76 12.60
C ALA A 47 -1.92 -11.83 12.71
N VAL A 48 -1.74 -10.59 12.29
CA VAL A 48 -2.81 -9.65 12.05
C VAL A 48 -2.94 -9.41 10.55
N GLN A 49 -4.15 -9.55 10.02
CA GLN A 49 -4.49 -9.25 8.64
C GLN A 49 -5.42 -8.06 8.59
N ALA A 50 -5.23 -7.20 7.60
CA ALA A 50 -6.15 -6.12 7.32
C ALA A 50 -6.44 -6.07 5.84
N SER A 51 -7.69 -5.79 5.49
CA SER A 51 -8.09 -5.60 4.11
C SER A 51 -9.07 -4.45 4.02
N MET A 52 -8.99 -3.70 2.92
CA MET A 52 -9.92 -2.61 2.66
C MET A 52 -10.11 -2.43 1.15
N PRO A 53 -11.35 -2.38 0.68
CA PRO A 53 -11.63 -2.01 -0.69
C PRO A 53 -11.60 -0.49 -0.83
N TRP A 54 -10.96 -0.03 -1.90
CA TRP A 54 -10.92 1.39 -2.26
C TRP A 54 -11.64 1.59 -3.58
N ALA A 55 -12.41 2.68 -3.64
CA ALA A 55 -13.02 3.15 -4.88
C ALA A 55 -12.70 4.63 -5.04
N PHE A 56 -12.25 5.03 -6.22
CA PHE A 56 -11.90 6.43 -6.47
C PHE A 56 -11.99 6.80 -7.94
N ARG A 57 -12.10 8.10 -8.18
CA ARG A 57 -11.95 8.66 -9.52
C ARG A 57 -10.54 9.20 -9.67
N THR A 58 -9.89 8.82 -10.76
CA THR A 58 -8.50 9.21 -11.02
C THR A 58 -8.30 10.72 -11.14
N ASP A 59 -9.34 11.45 -11.55
CA ASP A 59 -9.31 12.90 -11.68
C ASP A 59 -9.52 13.65 -10.35
N ARG A 60 -9.95 12.96 -9.29
CA ARG A 60 -10.30 13.57 -7.99
C ARG A 60 -9.41 13.13 -6.84
N ALA A 61 -8.84 11.92 -6.92
CA ALA A 61 -7.89 11.44 -5.93
C ALA A 61 -6.54 12.16 -6.07
N GLY A 62 -5.76 12.20 -4.99
CA GLY A 62 -4.43 12.81 -5.00
C GLY A 62 -3.36 12.00 -5.76
N ILE A 63 -3.76 11.26 -6.77
CA ILE A 63 -2.91 10.35 -7.54
C ILE A 63 -1.99 11.14 -8.48
N PRO A 64 -0.71 10.76 -8.59
CA PRO A 64 0.19 11.40 -9.54
C PRO A 64 -0.35 11.38 -10.97
N SER A 65 -0.17 12.46 -11.70
CA SER A 65 -0.71 12.63 -13.06
C SER A 65 -0.22 11.57 -14.05
N LEU A 66 0.98 11.03 -13.84
CA LEU A 66 1.51 9.95 -14.67
C LEU A 66 0.69 8.67 -14.53
N ALA A 67 0.29 8.33 -13.31
CA ALA A 67 -0.57 7.18 -13.06
C ALA A 67 -1.96 7.36 -13.68
N GLN A 68 -2.50 8.58 -13.67
CA GLN A 68 -3.81 8.88 -14.24
C GLN A 68 -3.92 8.55 -15.72
N LYS A 69 -2.81 8.62 -16.48
CA LYS A 69 -2.80 8.33 -17.90
C LYS A 69 -3.09 6.86 -18.23
N PHE A 70 -2.79 5.96 -17.28
CA PHE A 70 -2.91 4.52 -17.48
C PHE A 70 -4.12 3.92 -16.77
N LEU A 71 -4.78 4.68 -15.92
CA LEU A 71 -5.92 4.20 -15.13
C LEU A 71 -7.24 4.65 -15.76
N PRO A 72 -8.30 3.82 -15.65
CA PRO A 72 -9.63 4.26 -16.03
C PRO A 72 -10.11 5.40 -15.15
N GLN A 73 -11.18 6.08 -15.54
CA GLN A 73 -11.74 7.20 -14.80
C GLN A 73 -12.21 6.79 -13.40
N GLU A 74 -12.79 5.60 -13.29
CA GLU A 74 -13.22 5.01 -12.02
C GLU A 74 -12.39 3.76 -11.75
N VAL A 75 -11.79 3.69 -10.58
CA VAL A 75 -10.90 2.60 -10.18
C VAL A 75 -11.45 1.94 -8.93
N GLN A 76 -11.41 0.61 -8.93
CA GLN A 76 -11.63 -0.21 -7.75
C GLN A 76 -10.37 -1.01 -7.49
N LEU A 77 -9.93 -0.97 -6.24
CA LEU A 77 -8.69 -1.63 -5.85
C LEU A 77 -8.88 -2.20 -4.44
N ASP A 78 -8.30 -3.37 -4.19
CA ASP A 78 -8.28 -3.96 -2.86
C ASP A 78 -6.87 -3.89 -2.30
N TRP A 79 -6.76 -3.36 -1.08
CA TRP A 79 -5.54 -3.36 -0.29
C TRP A 79 -5.63 -4.47 0.74
N TRP A 80 -4.60 -5.32 0.80
CA TRP A 80 -4.47 -6.39 1.78
C TRP A 80 -3.07 -6.39 2.36
N GLN A 81 -2.98 -6.63 3.67
CA GLN A 81 -1.70 -6.76 4.35
C GLN A 81 -1.79 -7.81 5.45
N GLN A 82 -0.64 -8.41 5.76
CA GLN A 82 -0.49 -9.36 6.85
C GLN A 82 0.84 -9.14 7.55
N TRP A 83 0.80 -9.07 8.88
CA TRP A 83 1.97 -8.97 9.72
C TRP A 83 1.95 -10.08 10.75
N LYS A 84 3.01 -10.90 10.81
CA LYS A 84 3.17 -11.93 11.84
C LYS A 84 3.62 -11.25 13.14
N HIS A 85 3.04 -11.66 14.27
CA HIS A 85 3.30 -11.01 15.56
C HIS A 85 4.76 -11.09 16.03
N SER A 86 5.47 -12.15 15.65
CA SER A 86 6.85 -12.37 16.07
C SER A 86 7.87 -12.06 15.00
N ASP A 87 7.48 -11.43 13.89
CA ASP A 87 8.31 -11.26 12.71
C ASP A 87 8.27 -9.79 12.28
N PRO A 88 9.42 -9.14 12.04
CA PRO A 88 9.44 -7.77 11.53
C PRO A 88 9.05 -7.67 10.05
N ASP A 89 8.83 -8.80 9.39
CA ASP A 89 8.44 -8.84 7.99
C ASP A 89 6.94 -9.01 7.84
N GLY A 90 6.42 -8.51 6.74
CA GLY A 90 5.01 -8.59 6.40
C GLY A 90 4.80 -8.75 4.90
N ASP A 91 3.57 -9.00 4.53
CA ASP A 91 3.15 -9.13 3.14
C ASP A 91 2.11 -8.08 2.81
N ILE A 92 2.21 -7.52 1.61
CA ILE A 92 1.24 -6.56 1.07
C ILE A 92 0.78 -7.08 -0.29
N ARG A 93 -0.51 -6.95 -0.56
CA ARG A 93 -1.08 -7.25 -1.86
C ARG A 93 -2.07 -6.17 -2.25
N VAL A 94 -1.94 -5.69 -3.47
CA VAL A 94 -2.84 -4.71 -4.05
C VAL A 94 -3.41 -5.30 -5.33
N GLU A 95 -4.73 -5.42 -5.39
CA GLU A 95 -5.43 -5.91 -6.58
C GLU A 95 -6.21 -4.78 -7.23
N LEU A 96 -5.85 -4.49 -8.47
CA LEU A 96 -6.54 -3.51 -9.30
C LEU A 96 -7.55 -4.24 -10.16
N HIS A 97 -8.82 -3.87 -10.05
CA HIS A 97 -9.93 -4.48 -10.79
C HIS A 97 -10.24 -3.67 -12.05
N GLY A 98 -10.75 -4.35 -13.07
CA GLY A 98 -11.17 -3.73 -14.31
C GLY A 98 -10.18 -3.91 -15.44
N ARG A 99 -9.97 -2.86 -16.22
CA ARG A 99 -9.03 -2.87 -17.37
C ARG A 99 -8.16 -1.62 -17.29
N PRO A 100 -6.84 -1.77 -17.09
CA PRO A 100 -6.15 -3.04 -16.87
C PRO A 100 -6.44 -3.64 -15.49
N ALA A 101 -6.44 -4.96 -15.40
CA ALA A 101 -6.40 -5.67 -14.14
C ALA A 101 -4.94 -5.92 -13.76
N ALA A 102 -4.62 -5.84 -12.48
CA ALA A 102 -3.26 -6.05 -12.02
C ALA A 102 -3.23 -6.58 -10.59
N THR A 103 -2.22 -7.35 -10.29
CA THR A 103 -1.90 -7.76 -8.92
C THR A 103 -0.48 -7.33 -8.60
N CYS A 104 -0.34 -6.52 -7.55
CA CYS A 104 0.95 -6.13 -7.01
C CYS A 104 1.15 -6.84 -5.68
N THR A 105 2.24 -7.61 -5.56
CA THR A 105 2.63 -8.25 -4.32
C THR A 105 3.87 -7.58 -3.77
N GLY A 106 3.92 -7.40 -2.45
CA GLY A 106 5.06 -6.78 -1.78
C GLY A 106 5.48 -7.57 -0.55
N ARG A 107 6.79 -7.62 -0.33
CA ARG A 107 7.39 -8.05 0.94
C ARG A 107 7.83 -6.80 1.67
N ALA A 108 7.30 -6.62 2.86
CA ALA A 108 7.64 -5.49 3.72
C ALA A 108 8.56 -5.95 4.83
N SER A 109 9.48 -5.10 5.22
CA SER A 109 10.34 -5.36 6.37
C SER A 109 10.56 -4.08 7.17
N LEU A 110 10.56 -4.23 8.49
CA LEU A 110 10.81 -3.16 9.45
C LEU A 110 12.11 -3.47 10.18
N SER A 111 12.99 -2.49 10.26
CA SER A 111 14.24 -2.64 10.99
C SER A 111 14.51 -1.41 11.84
N GLN A 112 14.97 -1.64 13.07
CA GLN A 112 15.34 -0.57 13.98
C GLN A 112 16.68 0.02 13.56
N ASN A 113 16.72 1.34 13.42
CA ASN A 113 17.91 2.09 13.13
C ASN A 113 18.03 3.26 14.11
N GLY A 114 18.71 3.03 15.23
CA GLY A 114 18.73 4.01 16.32
C GLY A 114 17.33 4.20 16.90
N ASP A 115 16.86 5.44 16.93
CA ASP A 115 15.52 5.79 17.42
C ASP A 115 14.45 5.74 16.33
N ASP A 116 14.81 5.36 15.12
CA ASP A 116 13.93 5.35 13.96
C ASP A 116 13.73 3.93 13.44
N VAL A 117 12.69 3.75 12.63
CA VAL A 117 12.41 2.48 11.96
C VAL A 117 12.54 2.69 10.46
N GLU A 118 13.34 1.85 9.83
CA GLU A 118 13.42 1.78 8.38
C GLU A 118 12.35 0.83 7.87
N TYR A 119 11.51 1.31 6.97
CA TYR A 119 10.42 0.57 6.34
C TYR A 119 10.78 0.35 4.87
N VAL A 120 10.96 -0.90 4.50
CA VAL A 120 11.34 -1.29 3.13
C VAL A 120 10.27 -2.23 2.58
N VAL A 121 9.79 -1.92 1.37
CA VAL A 121 8.84 -2.78 0.66
C VAL A 121 9.40 -3.08 -0.73
N VAL A 122 9.48 -4.36 -1.07
CA VAL A 122 9.87 -4.81 -2.41
C VAL A 122 8.62 -5.32 -3.11
N THR A 123 8.29 -4.72 -4.25
CA THR A 123 7.05 -5.00 -4.98
C THR A 123 7.31 -5.61 -6.35
N GLU A 124 6.39 -6.45 -6.77
CA GLU A 124 6.31 -7.02 -8.11
C GLU A 124 4.87 -6.94 -8.60
N THR A 125 4.67 -6.45 -9.82
CA THR A 125 3.33 -6.30 -10.40
C THR A 125 3.19 -7.15 -11.66
N LYS A 126 2.04 -7.81 -11.76
CA LYS A 126 1.62 -8.55 -12.96
C LYS A 126 0.30 -7.97 -13.44
N THR A 127 0.23 -7.71 -14.74
CA THR A 127 -0.96 -7.17 -15.39
C THR A 127 -1.61 -8.20 -16.29
N SER A 128 -2.91 -8.05 -16.52
CA SER A 128 -3.66 -8.81 -17.52
C SER A 128 -4.56 -7.87 -18.32
N GLY A 129 -4.85 -8.25 -19.58
CA GLY A 129 -5.68 -7.42 -20.45
C GLY A 129 -4.98 -6.20 -21.03
N VAL A 130 -3.66 -6.13 -20.92
CA VAL A 130 -2.85 -5.05 -21.50
C VAL A 130 -2.15 -5.58 -22.75
N PRO A 131 -2.32 -4.92 -23.92
CA PRO A 131 -1.65 -5.35 -25.15
C PRO A 131 -0.13 -5.25 -25.00
N TRP A 132 0.58 -6.27 -25.48
CA TRP A 132 2.02 -6.19 -25.64
C TRP A 132 2.33 -5.13 -26.73
N PRO A 133 3.29 -4.21 -26.54
CA PRO A 133 4.36 -4.14 -25.53
C PRO A 133 4.06 -3.24 -24.33
N LEU A 134 2.82 -2.85 -24.07
CA LEU A 134 2.48 -1.87 -23.02
C LEU A 134 2.47 -2.46 -21.61
N GLY A 135 2.45 -3.79 -21.48
CA GLY A 135 2.39 -4.45 -20.16
C GLY A 135 3.47 -4.00 -19.20
N GLY A 136 4.73 -3.93 -19.68
CA GLY A 136 5.85 -3.50 -18.84
C GLY A 136 5.73 -2.05 -18.36
N LYS A 137 5.18 -1.17 -19.19
CA LYS A 137 4.96 0.24 -18.82
C LYS A 137 3.87 0.37 -17.76
N VAL A 138 2.79 -0.39 -17.90
CA VAL A 138 1.70 -0.41 -16.92
C VAL A 138 2.17 -1.00 -15.60
N GLU A 139 2.94 -2.09 -15.63
CA GLU A 139 3.51 -2.70 -14.43
C GLU A 139 4.45 -1.74 -13.70
N SER A 140 5.32 -1.05 -14.44
CA SER A 140 6.21 -0.03 -13.88
C SER A 140 5.42 1.13 -13.26
N MET A 141 4.37 1.60 -13.93
CA MET A 141 3.50 2.65 -13.39
C MET A 141 2.86 2.20 -12.08
N ILE A 142 2.31 0.99 -12.02
CA ILE A 142 1.66 0.49 -10.80
C ILE A 142 2.68 0.36 -9.67
N ASN A 143 3.83 -0.23 -9.92
CA ASN A 143 4.88 -0.37 -8.91
C ASN A 143 5.37 0.99 -8.39
N LYS A 144 5.65 1.92 -9.28
CA LYS A 144 6.31 3.18 -8.94
C LYS A 144 5.31 4.28 -8.61
N ASP A 145 4.39 4.54 -9.54
CA ASP A 145 3.57 5.75 -9.47
C ASP A 145 2.26 5.55 -8.71
N LEU A 146 1.78 4.32 -8.57
CA LEU A 146 0.59 4.03 -7.79
C LEU A 146 0.95 3.45 -6.42
N VAL A 147 1.48 2.24 -6.37
CA VAL A 147 1.79 1.56 -5.10
C VAL A 147 2.92 2.27 -4.35
N GLY A 148 3.98 2.66 -5.04
CA GLY A 148 5.07 3.42 -4.44
C GLY A 148 4.59 4.75 -3.83
N TRP A 149 3.68 5.44 -4.50
CA TRP A 149 3.06 6.64 -3.96
C TRP A 149 2.21 6.34 -2.72
N ILE A 150 1.38 5.29 -2.75
CA ILE A 150 0.59 4.88 -1.58
C ILE A 150 1.51 4.57 -0.39
N LEU A 151 2.61 3.86 -0.62
CA LEU A 151 3.58 3.54 0.43
C LEU A 151 4.24 4.80 1.01
N SER A 152 4.53 5.79 0.17
CA SER A 152 5.08 7.07 0.65
C SER A 152 4.06 7.84 1.49
N VAL A 153 2.80 7.81 1.12
CA VAL A 153 1.71 8.40 1.93
C VAL A 153 1.55 7.64 3.24
N GLN A 154 1.64 6.33 3.22
CA GLN A 154 1.58 5.48 4.41
C GLN A 154 2.66 5.87 5.42
N ALA A 155 3.90 6.04 4.96
CA ALA A 155 5.01 6.45 5.83
C ALA A 155 4.78 7.87 6.39
N ARG A 156 4.28 8.79 5.57
CA ARG A 156 3.96 10.15 6.01
C ARG A 156 2.87 10.16 7.09
N VAL A 157 1.82 9.39 6.91
CA VAL A 157 0.74 9.25 7.90
C VAL A 157 1.29 8.60 9.18
N ALA A 158 2.14 7.59 9.06
CA ALA A 158 2.76 6.94 10.22
C ALA A 158 3.63 7.92 11.02
N ASN A 159 4.38 8.80 10.36
CA ASN A 159 5.18 9.83 11.02
C ASN A 159 4.31 10.86 11.75
N ARG A 160 3.13 11.15 11.23
CA ARG A 160 2.20 12.11 11.83
C ARG A 160 1.42 11.51 13.02
N GLU A 161 0.99 10.26 12.88
CA GLU A 161 0.15 9.56 13.88
C GLU A 161 0.96 8.85 14.96
N GLY A 162 2.22 8.57 14.67
CA GLY A 162 3.14 7.85 15.57
C GLY A 162 3.84 8.74 16.63
#